data_fb26f583f9d235d8711a7f0162ef1895
#
_entry.id   fb26f583f9d235d8711a7f0162ef1895
#
_cell.length_a   1.000
_cell.length_b   1.000
_cell.length_c   1.000
_cell.angle_alpha   90.00
_cell.angle_beta   90.00
_cell.angle_gamma   90.00
#
_symmetry.space_group_name_H-M   'P 1'
#
loop_
_entity.id
_entity.type
_entity.pdbx_description
1 polymer ?
#
loop_
_entity_poly.entity_id
_entity_poly.type
_entity_poly.pdbx_seq_one_letter_code
_entity_poly.pdbx_strand_id
1 'polypeptide(L)'
;MQVGTGKSILNGIAIGKLKIYKKKDTVISTAQVADTAAEEARFEEARVKAIDQQTVLYEKALAEAGEDIAEVFNIHAMMLDDDDFVDAIKEIINGQHMCAEYAVKKAGDNQAAVFAAMDDPYLQARSADVIDIAQAMLDILQGVDNATLQGTEPSILVAEDLAPSETVRMDKSLLLGFITREGSSNSHTAILARSMNIPALIQCKEIQEDWDGKMAVVDGYNACVYVDPTPDLLESLKKRQQEDQKKLALLAELKGKPNTTLDGKTVQVFANIGGMSDVGAVQQNDAGGVGLFRTEFVYLNCTDYPTEEYQFEAYKQVLESLAPKKVVVRTCDIGADKTVDYMKLDHEANPALGYRAIRICLTRRDFFKTQLRALLRASAYGNMSIMFPMITSLRELQDAKAVLEECKAELTAEGKKFSDKIEVGTMIETPAAVLVADDLAQECDFFSIGTNDLTQYTCALDRQNAKLEPFFDPHHPAVLKAIRMTIEAGHRHGIWVGICGELGADTALTETFLRMGVDELSMNAKSILPVRKIIRGVDLSKPSAKNV
;
A
#
# COMPACT_ATOMS: atom_id res chain seq x y z
N MET A 1 -34.65 12.98 5.86
CA MET A 1 -33.37 12.67 5.23
C MET A 1 -32.33 13.70 5.69
N GLN A 2 -31.24 13.23 6.28
CA GLN A 2 -30.06 14.02 6.60
C GLN A 2 -28.95 13.61 5.64
N VAL A 3 -28.02 14.52 5.33
CA VAL A 3 -26.89 14.25 4.44
C VAL A 3 -25.61 14.67 5.14
N GLY A 4 -24.64 13.78 5.20
CA GLY A 4 -23.28 14.10 5.62
C GLY A 4 -22.33 13.95 4.43
N THR A 5 -21.27 14.75 4.41
CA THR A 5 -20.24 14.74 3.38
C THR A 5 -18.88 14.42 3.99
N GLY A 6 -18.02 13.79 3.22
CA GLY A 6 -16.69 13.43 3.70
C GLY A 6 -15.74 13.16 2.55
N LYS A 7 -14.61 12.58 2.84
CA LYS A 7 -13.67 12.09 1.83
C LYS A 7 -13.88 10.60 1.63
N SER A 8 -14.17 10.19 0.39
CA SER A 8 -14.31 8.78 0.06
C SER A 8 -12.95 8.07 0.08
N ILE A 9 -12.92 6.90 0.70
CA ILE A 9 -11.76 6.01 0.71
C ILE A 9 -11.88 4.93 -0.35
N LEU A 10 -13.11 4.45 -0.59
CA LEU A 10 -13.40 3.44 -1.60
C LEU A 10 -14.76 3.70 -2.24
N ASN A 11 -14.79 3.66 -3.56
CA ASN A 11 -16.03 3.76 -4.32
C ASN A 11 -16.89 2.53 -4.09
N GLY A 12 -18.20 2.74 -3.94
CA GLY A 12 -19.17 1.68 -3.72
C GLY A 12 -20.37 2.19 -2.94
N ILE A 13 -21.38 1.35 -2.83
CA ILE A 13 -22.61 1.65 -2.08
C ILE A 13 -22.73 0.67 -0.92
N ALA A 14 -22.81 1.17 0.31
CA ALA A 14 -23.18 0.39 1.48
C ALA A 14 -24.55 0.83 2.00
N ILE A 15 -25.42 -0.13 2.28
CA ILE A 15 -26.80 0.12 2.76
C ILE A 15 -27.00 -0.67 4.03
N GLY A 16 -27.34 -0.01 5.11
CA GLY A 16 -27.55 -0.65 6.40
C GLY A 16 -27.93 0.34 7.50
N LYS A 17 -28.16 -0.20 8.70
CA LYS A 17 -28.35 0.64 9.89
C LYS A 17 -26.99 1.22 10.32
N LEU A 18 -27.01 2.45 10.78
CA LEU A 18 -25.86 3.07 11.41
C LEU A 18 -25.68 2.53 12.84
N LYS A 19 -24.46 2.26 13.22
CA LYS A 19 -24.07 1.94 14.58
C LYS A 19 -23.01 2.91 15.04
N ILE A 20 -23.35 3.78 15.97
CA ILE A 20 -22.39 4.73 16.52
C ILE A 20 -21.55 4.02 17.57
N TYR A 21 -20.24 3.99 17.31
CA TYR A 21 -19.24 3.59 18.28
C TYR A 21 -18.78 4.82 19.06
N LYS A 22 -18.99 4.78 20.36
CA LYS A 22 -18.44 5.78 21.29
C LYS A 22 -17.40 5.10 22.15
N LYS A 23 -16.19 5.66 22.18
CA LYS A 23 -15.23 5.29 23.22
C LYS A 23 -15.89 5.58 24.55
N LYS A 24 -15.84 4.62 25.48
CA LYS A 24 -16.31 4.87 26.83
C LYS A 24 -15.42 5.94 27.45
N ASP A 25 -16.03 7.03 27.92
CA ASP A 25 -15.32 8.01 28.73
C ASP A 25 -14.84 7.31 30.01
N THR A 26 -13.55 7.00 30.04
CA THR A 26 -12.92 6.35 31.19
C THR A 26 -12.77 7.39 32.28
N VAL A 27 -13.60 7.31 33.31
CA VAL A 27 -13.45 8.19 34.47
C VAL A 27 -12.18 7.77 35.20
N ILE A 28 -11.16 8.62 35.13
CA ILE A 28 -9.88 8.39 35.79
C ILE A 28 -9.98 8.80 37.24
N SER A 29 -9.73 7.84 38.16
CA SER A 29 -9.62 8.14 39.58
C SER A 29 -8.37 8.99 39.81
N THR A 30 -8.51 10.06 40.61
CA THR A 30 -7.39 10.88 41.11
C THR A 30 -7.06 10.56 42.56
N ALA A 31 -7.40 9.35 42.99
CA ALA A 31 -7.19 8.92 44.39
C ALA A 31 -5.70 8.81 44.71
N GLN A 32 -5.33 9.27 45.90
CA GLN A 32 -4.02 8.99 46.46
C GLN A 32 -4.01 7.59 47.10
N VAL A 33 -2.88 6.90 46.98
CA VAL A 33 -2.66 5.57 47.47
C VAL A 33 -1.67 5.60 48.65
N ALA A 34 -1.97 4.82 49.67
CA ALA A 34 -1.10 4.72 50.85
C ALA A 34 0.04 3.70 50.64
N ASP A 35 -0.22 2.63 49.87
CA ASP A 35 0.73 1.56 49.55
C ASP A 35 1.12 1.65 48.09
N THR A 36 2.19 2.39 47.81
CA THR A 36 2.68 2.57 46.44
C THR A 36 3.29 1.30 45.86
N ALA A 37 3.84 0.41 46.72
CA ALA A 37 4.42 -0.85 46.27
C ALA A 37 3.35 -1.83 45.74
N ALA A 38 2.21 -1.89 46.41
CA ALA A 38 1.07 -2.68 45.96
C ALA A 38 0.49 -2.11 44.65
N GLU A 39 0.45 -0.78 44.52
CA GLU A 39 -0.07 -0.12 43.34
C GLU A 39 0.88 -0.26 42.13
N GLU A 40 2.20 -0.20 42.37
CA GLU A 40 3.20 -0.48 41.32
C GLU A 40 3.08 -1.94 40.83
N ALA A 41 2.89 -2.91 41.76
CA ALA A 41 2.67 -4.30 41.35
C ALA A 41 1.39 -4.48 40.51
N ARG A 42 0.32 -3.74 40.84
CA ARG A 42 -0.93 -3.74 40.08
C ARG A 42 -0.74 -3.16 38.67
N PHE A 43 0.03 -2.08 38.55
CA PHE A 43 0.44 -1.52 37.29
C PHE A 43 1.22 -2.53 36.44
N GLU A 44 2.26 -3.18 37.01
CA GLU A 44 3.08 -4.17 36.31
C GLU A 44 2.25 -5.37 35.82
N GLU A 45 1.31 -5.85 36.63
CA GLU A 45 0.38 -6.90 36.19
C GLU A 45 -0.46 -6.46 34.99
N ALA A 46 -0.94 -5.21 35.00
CA ALA A 46 -1.71 -4.66 33.90
C ALA A 46 -0.85 -4.47 32.62
N ARG A 47 0.41 -4.03 32.78
CA ARG A 47 1.37 -3.88 31.71
C ARG A 47 1.66 -5.21 31.01
N VAL A 48 1.97 -6.25 31.76
CA VAL A 48 2.22 -7.60 31.21
C VAL A 48 1.00 -8.10 30.44
N LYS A 49 -0.21 -7.94 31.01
CA LYS A 49 -1.44 -8.32 30.29
C LYS A 49 -1.68 -7.50 29.03
N ALA A 50 -1.30 -6.22 29.02
CA ALA A 50 -1.40 -5.38 27.82
C ALA A 50 -0.44 -5.87 26.73
N ILE A 51 0.80 -6.21 27.06
CA ILE A 51 1.77 -6.79 26.13
C ILE A 51 1.25 -8.12 25.55
N ASP A 52 0.72 -9.02 26.40
CA ASP A 52 0.11 -10.27 25.95
C ASP A 52 -1.05 -10.02 24.97
N GLN A 53 -1.89 -9.02 25.25
CA GLN A 53 -2.97 -8.63 24.33
C GLN A 53 -2.45 -8.12 23.00
N GLN A 54 -1.35 -7.35 22.96
CA GLN A 54 -0.75 -6.90 21.71
C GLN A 54 -0.22 -8.09 20.91
N THR A 55 0.36 -9.09 21.55
CA THR A 55 0.81 -10.33 20.89
C THR A 55 -0.35 -11.07 20.22
N VAL A 56 -1.49 -11.22 20.91
CA VAL A 56 -2.71 -11.84 20.34
C VAL A 56 -3.25 -11.02 19.15
N LEU A 57 -3.23 -9.68 19.26
CA LEU A 57 -3.66 -8.80 18.17
C LEU A 57 -2.70 -8.87 16.99
N TYR A 58 -1.39 -9.00 17.23
CA TYR A 58 -0.39 -9.24 16.19
C TYR A 58 -0.70 -10.51 15.39
N GLU A 59 -0.88 -11.65 16.08
CA GLU A 59 -1.19 -12.92 15.41
C GLU A 59 -2.49 -12.85 14.59
N LYS A 60 -3.52 -12.22 15.15
CA LYS A 60 -4.79 -12.03 14.44
C LYS A 60 -4.63 -11.12 13.22
N ALA A 61 -3.96 -9.98 13.36
CA ALA A 61 -3.69 -9.04 12.28
C ALA A 61 -2.85 -9.68 11.18
N LEU A 62 -1.82 -10.46 11.55
CA LEU A 62 -0.97 -11.18 10.60
C LEU A 62 -1.79 -12.16 9.75
N ALA A 63 -2.69 -12.91 10.38
CA ALA A 63 -3.54 -13.88 9.69
C ALA A 63 -4.59 -13.23 8.78
N GLU A 64 -5.13 -12.06 9.16
CA GLU A 64 -6.30 -11.45 8.52
C GLU A 64 -5.99 -10.27 7.59
N ALA A 65 -4.90 -9.53 7.86
CA ALA A 65 -4.61 -8.26 7.23
C ALA A 65 -3.17 -8.12 6.72
N GLY A 66 -2.28 -9.07 7.08
CA GLY A 66 -0.88 -9.10 6.65
C GLY A 66 0.08 -8.40 7.62
N GLU A 67 1.38 -8.56 7.35
CA GLU A 67 2.49 -8.18 8.23
C GLU A 67 2.54 -6.67 8.50
N ASP A 68 2.33 -5.83 7.48
CA ASP A 68 2.37 -4.37 7.63
C ASP A 68 1.37 -3.82 8.68
N ILE A 69 0.20 -4.46 8.79
CA ILE A 69 -0.81 -4.09 9.79
C ILE A 69 -0.50 -4.74 11.14
N ALA A 70 0.05 -5.95 11.11
CA ALA A 70 0.41 -6.68 12.33
C ALA A 70 1.57 -5.98 13.08
N GLU A 71 2.55 -5.43 12.36
CA GLU A 71 3.75 -4.80 12.93
C GLU A 71 3.43 -3.64 13.89
N VAL A 72 2.31 -2.96 13.71
CA VAL A 72 1.84 -1.94 14.64
C VAL A 72 1.70 -2.50 16.06
N PHE A 73 1.23 -3.73 16.22
CA PHE A 73 1.06 -4.37 17.54
C PHE A 73 2.38 -4.82 18.15
N ASN A 74 3.36 -5.17 17.33
CA ASN A 74 4.72 -5.43 17.80
C ASN A 74 5.36 -4.14 18.34
N ILE A 75 5.21 -3.03 17.63
CA ILE A 75 5.65 -1.70 18.09
C ILE A 75 4.92 -1.31 19.38
N HIS A 76 3.61 -1.53 19.48
CA HIS A 76 2.84 -1.28 20.70
C HIS A 76 3.38 -2.09 21.88
N ALA A 77 3.71 -3.37 21.69
CA ALA A 77 4.32 -4.20 22.73
C ALA A 77 5.69 -3.65 23.17
N MET A 78 6.53 -3.19 22.21
CA MET A 78 7.82 -2.56 22.51
C MET A 78 7.64 -1.24 23.28
N MET A 79 6.68 -0.41 22.91
CA MET A 79 6.39 0.85 23.62
C MET A 79 5.87 0.62 25.04
N LEU A 80 5.12 -0.46 25.28
CA LEU A 80 4.67 -0.88 26.62
C LEU A 80 5.82 -1.39 27.48
N ASP A 81 6.92 -1.85 26.88
CA ASP A 81 8.13 -2.36 27.55
C ASP A 81 9.27 -1.34 27.58
N ASP A 82 9.02 -0.13 27.09
CA ASP A 82 9.99 0.96 27.08
C ASP A 82 10.27 1.48 28.49
N ASP A 83 11.55 1.47 28.89
CA ASP A 83 11.98 1.84 30.23
C ASP A 83 11.59 3.28 30.60
N ASP A 84 11.72 4.24 29.67
CA ASP A 84 11.40 5.65 29.93
C ASP A 84 9.89 5.84 30.22
N PHE A 85 9.05 5.12 29.47
CA PHE A 85 7.59 5.14 29.69
C PHE A 85 7.20 4.50 31.01
N VAL A 86 7.77 3.35 31.32
CA VAL A 86 7.53 2.60 32.57
C VAL A 86 8.00 3.41 33.79
N ASP A 87 9.20 3.99 33.72
CA ASP A 87 9.76 4.81 34.79
C ASP A 87 8.95 6.07 35.03
N ALA A 88 8.45 6.73 33.98
CA ALA A 88 7.57 7.89 34.14
C ALA A 88 6.27 7.55 34.86
N ILE A 89 5.68 6.37 34.61
CA ILE A 89 4.49 5.90 35.35
C ILE A 89 4.82 5.62 36.81
N LYS A 90 5.92 4.90 37.06
CA LYS A 90 6.39 4.55 38.43
C LYS A 90 6.73 5.80 39.25
N GLU A 91 7.31 6.82 38.64
CA GLU A 91 7.59 8.09 39.30
C GLU A 91 6.30 8.78 39.77
N ILE A 92 5.22 8.72 39.00
CA ILE A 92 3.93 9.28 39.40
C ILE A 92 3.31 8.46 40.56
N ILE A 93 3.39 7.13 40.47
CA ILE A 93 2.88 6.26 41.56
C ILE A 93 3.67 6.49 42.85
N ASN A 94 4.99 6.38 42.79
CA ASN A 94 5.85 6.40 43.98
C ASN A 94 6.12 7.82 44.49
N GLY A 95 6.33 8.78 43.59
CA GLY A 95 6.69 10.16 43.96
C GLY A 95 5.49 11.04 44.31
N GLN A 96 4.34 10.81 43.66
CA GLN A 96 3.12 11.61 43.86
C GLN A 96 2.03 10.85 44.61
N HIS A 97 2.26 9.58 44.96
CA HIS A 97 1.32 8.69 45.64
C HIS A 97 -0.05 8.57 44.93
N MET A 98 -0.05 8.54 43.59
CA MET A 98 -1.27 8.46 42.78
C MET A 98 -1.57 7.00 42.39
N CYS A 99 -2.86 6.72 42.14
CA CYS A 99 -3.26 5.41 41.62
C CYS A 99 -2.73 5.14 40.20
N ALA A 100 -2.63 3.88 39.85
CA ALA A 100 -2.07 3.42 38.56
C ALA A 100 -2.83 4.01 37.35
N GLU A 101 -4.16 4.12 37.41
CA GLU A 101 -4.97 4.70 36.36
C GLU A 101 -4.58 6.15 36.08
N TYR A 102 -4.39 6.96 37.13
CA TYR A 102 -3.95 8.34 36.96
C TYR A 102 -2.53 8.40 36.39
N ALA A 103 -1.64 7.57 36.89
CA ALA A 103 -0.24 7.54 36.45
C ALA A 103 -0.11 7.16 34.97
N VAL A 104 -0.80 6.10 34.54
CA VAL A 104 -0.82 5.65 33.12
C VAL A 104 -1.41 6.74 32.22
N LYS A 105 -2.55 7.32 32.59
CA LYS A 105 -3.17 8.38 31.80
C LYS A 105 -2.27 9.59 31.67
N LYS A 106 -1.67 10.05 32.76
CA LYS A 106 -0.83 11.24 32.79
C LYS A 106 0.48 11.06 32.02
N ALA A 107 1.15 9.93 32.19
CA ALA A 107 2.36 9.59 31.44
C ALA A 107 2.07 9.42 29.95
N GLY A 108 0.98 8.72 29.60
CA GLY A 108 0.53 8.56 28.22
C GLY A 108 0.22 9.90 27.55
N ASP A 109 -0.54 10.79 28.20
CA ASP A 109 -0.85 12.12 27.65
C ASP A 109 0.41 12.96 27.45
N ASN A 110 1.35 12.92 28.40
CA ASN A 110 2.60 13.67 28.30
C ASN A 110 3.44 13.15 27.12
N GLN A 111 3.59 11.84 26.98
CA GLN A 111 4.39 11.26 25.90
C GLN A 111 3.72 11.46 24.53
N ALA A 112 2.41 11.31 24.45
CA ALA A 112 1.66 11.60 23.23
C ALA A 112 1.82 13.07 22.81
N ALA A 113 1.81 14.01 23.76
CA ALA A 113 2.04 15.43 23.48
C ALA A 113 3.46 15.70 22.95
N VAL A 114 4.47 14.97 23.46
CA VAL A 114 5.84 15.06 22.95
C VAL A 114 5.90 14.63 21.48
N PHE A 115 5.33 13.48 21.13
CA PHE A 115 5.29 12.99 19.75
C PHE A 115 4.49 13.94 18.84
N ALA A 116 3.35 14.45 19.30
CA ALA A 116 2.52 15.38 18.53
C ALA A 116 3.22 16.71 18.23
N ALA A 117 4.19 17.12 19.06
CA ALA A 117 4.96 18.35 18.90
C ALA A 117 6.21 18.20 18.01
N MET A 118 6.53 16.99 17.55
CA MET A 118 7.67 16.75 16.67
C MET A 118 7.40 17.26 15.25
N ASP A 119 8.45 17.66 14.53
CA ASP A 119 8.32 18.17 13.15
C ASP A 119 8.13 17.04 12.11
N ASP A 120 8.44 15.79 12.46
CA ASP A 120 8.32 14.63 11.60
C ASP A 120 6.88 14.06 11.61
N PRO A 121 6.17 14.03 10.46
CA PRO A 121 4.81 13.48 10.38
C PRO A 121 4.68 12.01 10.79
N TYR A 122 5.73 11.21 10.62
CA TYR A 122 5.76 9.82 11.04
C TYR A 122 5.77 9.71 12.57
N LEU A 123 6.62 10.51 13.23
CA LEU A 123 6.68 10.57 14.70
C LEU A 123 5.42 11.20 15.30
N GLN A 124 4.83 12.21 14.63
CA GLN A 124 3.54 12.77 15.04
C GLN A 124 2.43 11.70 15.07
N ALA A 125 2.43 10.79 14.10
CA ALA A 125 1.46 9.69 14.05
C ALA A 125 1.57 8.75 15.26
N ARG A 126 2.78 8.59 15.86
CA ARG A 126 3.00 7.79 17.08
C ARG A 126 2.28 8.33 18.30
N SER A 127 1.87 9.59 18.31
CA SER A 127 1.00 10.13 19.38
C SER A 127 -0.28 9.31 19.55
N ALA A 128 -0.89 8.87 18.44
CA ALA A 128 -2.08 8.03 18.49
C ALA A 128 -1.79 6.63 19.05
N ASP A 129 -0.63 6.06 18.74
CA ASP A 129 -0.20 4.76 19.24
C ASP A 129 0.00 4.79 20.77
N VAL A 130 0.64 5.84 21.31
CA VAL A 130 0.79 6.03 22.77
C VAL A 130 -0.57 6.11 23.46
N ILE A 131 -1.52 6.81 22.87
CA ILE A 131 -2.88 6.90 23.40
C ILE A 131 -3.57 5.53 23.41
N ASP A 132 -3.38 4.72 22.34
CA ASP A 132 -3.99 3.39 22.23
C ASP A 132 -3.42 2.42 23.27
N ILE A 133 -2.10 2.39 23.48
CA ILE A 133 -1.49 1.52 24.50
C ILE A 133 -1.83 1.95 25.94
N ALA A 134 -1.87 3.26 26.19
CA ALA A 134 -2.28 3.79 27.50
C ALA A 134 -3.75 3.42 27.80
N GLN A 135 -4.62 3.53 26.81
CA GLN A 135 -6.02 3.14 26.94
C GLN A 135 -6.18 1.64 27.18
N ALA A 136 -5.40 0.79 26.50
CA ALA A 136 -5.40 -0.66 26.73
C ALA A 136 -5.04 -1.02 28.18
N MET A 137 -4.02 -0.36 28.75
CA MET A 137 -3.68 -0.54 30.18
C MET A 137 -4.78 -0.05 31.12
N LEU A 138 -5.40 1.10 30.82
CA LEU A 138 -6.50 1.63 31.61
C LEU A 138 -7.71 0.67 31.64
N ASP A 139 -8.05 0.11 30.50
CA ASP A 139 -9.15 -0.86 30.38
C ASP A 139 -8.88 -2.11 31.23
N ILE A 140 -7.63 -2.60 31.24
CA ILE A 140 -7.22 -3.73 32.10
C ILE A 140 -7.29 -3.36 33.56
N LEU A 141 -6.76 -2.19 33.97
CA LEU A 141 -6.77 -1.71 35.36
C LEU A 141 -8.19 -1.56 35.91
N GLN A 142 -9.14 -1.17 35.07
CA GLN A 142 -10.53 -0.97 35.41
C GLN A 142 -11.40 -2.22 35.22
N GLY A 143 -10.85 -3.31 34.67
CA GLY A 143 -11.59 -4.54 34.40
C GLY A 143 -12.67 -4.35 33.32
N VAL A 144 -12.46 -3.43 32.39
CA VAL A 144 -13.38 -3.17 31.28
C VAL A 144 -13.15 -4.24 30.20
N ASP A 145 -14.18 -5.03 29.93
CA ASP A 145 -14.16 -5.96 28.80
C ASP A 145 -14.62 -5.23 27.53
N ASN A 146 -13.69 -5.03 26.60
CA ASN A 146 -13.93 -4.41 25.31
C ASN A 146 -14.33 -5.41 24.20
N ALA A 147 -14.86 -6.58 24.58
CA ALA A 147 -15.13 -7.68 23.66
C ALA A 147 -16.18 -7.40 22.57
N THR A 148 -16.92 -6.29 22.62
CA THR A 148 -18.00 -6.01 21.65
C THR A 148 -18.00 -4.55 21.18
N LEU A 149 -17.17 -4.25 20.20
CA LEU A 149 -17.20 -2.97 19.47
C LEU A 149 -18.40 -2.86 18.52
N GLN A 150 -19.03 -3.98 18.17
CA GLN A 150 -20.09 -4.11 17.20
C GLN A 150 -21.36 -4.71 17.83
N GLY A 151 -22.51 -4.40 17.21
CA GLY A 151 -23.76 -5.14 17.47
C GLY A 151 -23.68 -6.56 16.88
N THR A 152 -24.75 -7.32 17.04
CA THR A 152 -24.92 -8.67 16.48
C THR A 152 -25.46 -8.67 15.04
N GLU A 153 -25.80 -7.50 14.49
CA GLU A 153 -26.36 -7.35 13.13
C GLU A 153 -25.39 -6.61 12.21
N PRO A 154 -25.36 -6.95 10.90
CA PRO A 154 -24.58 -6.20 9.92
C PRO A 154 -24.96 -4.71 9.91
N SER A 155 -23.97 -3.83 10.04
CA SER A 155 -24.18 -2.39 10.19
C SER A 155 -23.08 -1.55 9.54
N ILE A 156 -23.37 -0.28 9.32
CA ILE A 156 -22.41 0.73 8.95
C ILE A 156 -21.89 1.35 10.25
N LEU A 157 -20.59 1.21 10.51
CA LEU A 157 -19.99 1.72 11.74
C LEU A 157 -19.70 3.22 11.61
N VAL A 158 -20.09 3.97 12.62
CA VAL A 158 -19.84 5.40 12.74
C VAL A 158 -18.98 5.66 13.98
N ALA A 159 -17.86 6.35 13.81
CA ALA A 159 -16.94 6.64 14.91
C ALA A 159 -16.34 8.05 14.79
N GLU A 160 -15.71 8.52 15.86
CA GLU A 160 -14.88 9.73 15.81
C GLU A 160 -13.61 9.43 14.98
N ASP A 161 -12.86 8.42 15.40
CA ASP A 161 -11.78 7.76 14.70
C ASP A 161 -11.63 6.34 15.29
N LEU A 162 -10.91 5.45 14.61
CA LEU A 162 -10.70 4.07 15.04
C LEU A 162 -9.21 3.79 15.23
N ALA A 163 -8.85 3.31 16.44
CA ALA A 163 -7.50 2.85 16.72
C ALA A 163 -7.20 1.50 16.04
N PRO A 164 -5.91 1.16 15.81
CA PRO A 164 -5.50 -0.12 15.27
C PRO A 164 -6.07 -1.32 16.01
N SER A 165 -5.98 -1.28 17.35
CA SER A 165 -6.48 -2.34 18.24
C SER A 165 -7.99 -2.55 18.11
N GLU A 166 -8.76 -1.48 17.92
CA GLU A 166 -10.21 -1.53 17.71
C GLU A 166 -10.54 -2.18 16.36
N THR A 167 -9.86 -1.81 15.29
CA THR A 167 -10.12 -2.31 13.95
C THR A 167 -9.86 -3.81 13.79
N VAL A 168 -8.84 -4.35 14.45
CA VAL A 168 -8.51 -5.78 14.42
C VAL A 168 -9.46 -6.62 15.27
N ARG A 169 -10.01 -6.05 16.35
CA ARG A 169 -11.01 -6.75 17.21
C ARG A 169 -12.37 -6.92 16.54
N MET A 170 -12.70 -6.12 15.53
CA MET A 170 -14.00 -6.15 14.86
C MET A 170 -14.28 -7.45 14.10
N ASP A 171 -15.54 -7.89 14.13
CA ASP A 171 -16.02 -8.95 13.24
C ASP A 171 -16.30 -8.36 11.84
N LYS A 172 -15.40 -8.64 10.92
CA LYS A 172 -15.45 -8.12 9.54
C LYS A 172 -16.72 -8.53 8.79
N SER A 173 -17.36 -9.65 9.16
CA SER A 173 -18.59 -10.12 8.52
C SER A 173 -19.81 -9.25 8.84
N LEU A 174 -19.75 -8.47 9.92
CA LEU A 174 -20.80 -7.57 10.35
C LEU A 174 -20.62 -6.13 9.87
N LEU A 175 -19.52 -5.84 9.14
CA LEU A 175 -19.22 -4.50 8.64
C LEU A 175 -19.71 -4.32 7.21
N LEU A 176 -20.64 -3.40 7.01
CA LEU A 176 -21.12 -2.99 5.68
C LEU A 176 -20.36 -1.77 5.15
N GLY A 177 -19.83 -0.93 6.02
CA GLY A 177 -19.10 0.27 5.69
C GLY A 177 -18.64 1.04 6.94
N PHE A 178 -17.86 2.10 6.74
CA PHE A 178 -17.38 2.98 7.80
C PHE A 178 -17.70 4.45 7.52
N ILE A 179 -17.94 5.20 8.58
CA ILE A 179 -18.00 6.68 8.55
C ILE A 179 -17.21 7.17 9.77
N THR A 180 -16.18 8.00 9.56
CA THR A 180 -15.47 8.63 10.65
C THR A 180 -15.50 10.16 10.56
N ARG A 181 -15.52 10.83 11.72
CA ARG A 181 -15.49 12.30 11.80
C ARG A 181 -14.10 12.83 11.48
N GLU A 182 -13.09 12.13 11.94
CA GLU A 182 -11.69 12.44 11.73
C GLU A 182 -11.02 11.37 10.84
N GLY A 183 -9.71 11.38 10.72
CA GLY A 183 -8.93 10.42 9.97
C GLY A 183 -8.32 10.99 8.69
N SER A 184 -7.34 10.27 8.17
CA SER A 184 -6.64 10.57 6.91
C SER A 184 -6.81 9.43 5.91
N SER A 185 -6.42 9.66 4.66
CA SER A 185 -6.42 8.60 3.64
C SER A 185 -5.46 7.44 3.96
N ASN A 186 -4.53 7.67 4.87
CA ASN A 186 -3.55 6.68 5.34
C ASN A 186 -3.84 6.20 6.77
N SER A 187 -4.99 6.58 7.36
CA SER A 187 -5.40 6.09 8.68
C SER A 187 -5.67 4.57 8.65
N HIS A 188 -5.58 3.92 9.81
CA HIS A 188 -5.87 2.50 9.94
C HIS A 188 -7.30 2.15 9.47
N THR A 189 -8.27 3.01 9.73
CA THR A 189 -9.65 2.88 9.21
C THR A 189 -9.68 2.86 7.68
N ALA A 190 -8.93 3.75 7.02
CA ALA A 190 -8.86 3.80 5.57
C ALA A 190 -8.17 2.56 4.98
N ILE A 191 -7.11 2.08 5.62
CA ILE A 191 -6.41 0.84 5.23
C ILE A 191 -7.34 -0.36 5.37
N LEU A 192 -8.03 -0.48 6.51
CA LEU A 192 -9.00 -1.55 6.76
C LEU A 192 -10.12 -1.55 5.71
N ALA A 193 -10.73 -0.40 5.43
CA ALA A 193 -11.79 -0.29 4.41
C ALA A 193 -11.31 -0.77 3.04
N ARG A 194 -10.07 -0.42 2.65
CA ARG A 194 -9.47 -0.89 1.38
C ARG A 194 -9.21 -2.39 1.40
N SER A 195 -8.69 -2.95 2.50
CA SER A 195 -8.42 -4.39 2.61
C SER A 195 -9.70 -5.21 2.55
N MET A 196 -10.76 -4.75 3.20
CA MET A 196 -12.08 -5.38 3.19
C MET A 196 -12.89 -5.10 1.92
N ASN A 197 -12.46 -4.15 1.10
CA ASN A 197 -13.18 -3.70 -0.09
C ASN A 197 -14.61 -3.20 0.21
N ILE A 198 -14.79 -2.46 1.30
CA ILE A 198 -16.07 -1.87 1.71
C ILE A 198 -16.05 -0.34 1.61
N PRO A 199 -17.18 0.30 1.26
CA PRO A 199 -17.28 1.76 1.19
C PRO A 199 -16.98 2.41 2.55
N ALA A 200 -16.18 3.49 2.53
CA ALA A 200 -15.87 4.24 3.72
C ALA A 200 -15.75 5.74 3.42
N LEU A 201 -16.26 6.55 4.34
CA LEU A 201 -16.12 8.00 4.36
C LEU A 201 -15.35 8.43 5.60
N ILE A 202 -14.35 9.27 5.43
CA ILE A 202 -13.61 9.91 6.52
C ILE A 202 -13.87 11.42 6.49
N GLN A 203 -13.56 12.10 7.60
CA GLN A 203 -13.74 13.55 7.74
C GLN A 203 -15.20 14.01 7.55
N CYS A 204 -16.17 13.18 7.95
CA CYS A 204 -17.58 13.50 7.92
C CYS A 204 -17.96 14.26 9.20
N LYS A 205 -17.97 15.58 9.14
CA LYS A 205 -18.19 16.45 10.31
C LYS A 205 -19.65 16.57 10.75
N GLU A 206 -20.58 16.17 9.89
CA GLU A 206 -22.02 16.24 10.12
C GLU A 206 -22.57 15.07 10.95
N ILE A 207 -21.72 14.13 11.41
CA ILE A 207 -22.14 13.00 12.27
C ILE A 207 -22.87 13.55 13.52
N GLN A 208 -24.07 13.01 13.78
CA GLN A 208 -24.93 13.37 14.90
C GLN A 208 -25.27 12.13 15.72
N GLU A 209 -25.47 12.27 17.01
CA GLU A 209 -25.81 11.16 17.91
C GLU A 209 -27.13 10.47 17.59
N ASP A 210 -28.08 11.24 17.02
CA ASP A 210 -29.38 10.75 16.62
C ASP A 210 -29.35 9.86 15.37
N TRP A 211 -28.17 9.66 14.77
CA TRP A 211 -27.99 8.75 13.65
C TRP A 211 -27.97 7.26 14.08
N ASP A 212 -27.71 6.97 15.35
CA ASP A 212 -27.64 5.59 15.83
C ASP A 212 -28.93 4.81 15.57
N GLY A 213 -28.81 3.62 14.97
CA GLY A 213 -29.92 2.75 14.61
C GLY A 213 -30.71 3.17 13.37
N LYS A 214 -30.48 4.35 12.80
CA LYS A 214 -31.16 4.80 11.58
C LYS A 214 -30.66 4.06 10.35
N MET A 215 -31.55 3.89 9.37
CA MET A 215 -31.18 3.38 8.05
C MET A 215 -30.37 4.43 7.30
N ALA A 216 -29.26 4.00 6.68
CA ALA A 216 -28.44 4.89 5.89
C ALA A 216 -27.87 4.24 4.63
N VAL A 217 -27.41 5.07 3.72
CA VAL A 217 -26.65 4.70 2.54
C VAL A 217 -25.36 5.49 2.50
N VAL A 218 -24.23 4.78 2.52
CA VAL A 218 -22.91 5.37 2.21
C VAL A 218 -22.71 5.27 0.70
N ASP A 219 -22.59 6.42 0.06
CA ASP A 219 -22.27 6.54 -1.37
C ASP A 219 -20.84 7.01 -1.54
N GLY A 220 -19.92 6.04 -1.68
CA GLY A 220 -18.51 6.31 -1.91
C GLY A 220 -18.21 6.95 -3.27
N TYR A 221 -19.11 6.90 -4.24
CA TYR A 221 -18.94 7.57 -5.53
C TYR A 221 -19.12 9.07 -5.43
N ASN A 222 -20.09 9.50 -4.59
CA ASN A 222 -20.40 10.91 -4.37
C ASN A 222 -19.83 11.45 -3.05
N ALA A 223 -19.05 10.64 -2.33
CA ALA A 223 -18.41 10.97 -1.05
C ALA A 223 -19.42 11.51 0.00
N CYS A 224 -20.60 10.88 0.10
CA CYS A 224 -21.64 11.30 1.03
C CYS A 224 -22.36 10.11 1.69
N VAL A 225 -23.02 10.40 2.81
CA VAL A 225 -23.94 9.50 3.50
C VAL A 225 -25.34 10.11 3.52
N TYR A 226 -26.35 9.32 3.19
CA TYR A 226 -27.76 9.66 3.29
C TYR A 226 -28.36 8.93 4.49
N VAL A 227 -28.78 9.65 5.52
CA VAL A 227 -29.45 9.10 6.71
C VAL A 227 -30.97 9.30 6.56
N ASP A 228 -31.73 8.23 6.80
CA ASP A 228 -33.15 8.12 6.50
C ASP A 228 -33.47 8.58 5.05
N PRO A 229 -32.86 7.93 4.04
CA PRO A 229 -33.07 8.30 2.64
C PRO A 229 -34.54 8.15 2.24
N THR A 230 -34.97 8.97 1.28
CA THR A 230 -36.31 8.81 0.69
C THR A 230 -36.41 7.45 -0.01
N PRO A 231 -37.62 6.85 -0.11
CA PRO A 231 -37.81 5.56 -0.79
C PRO A 231 -37.22 5.53 -2.20
N ASP A 232 -37.44 6.58 -2.99
CA ASP A 232 -36.95 6.68 -4.37
C ASP A 232 -35.40 6.70 -4.44
N LEU A 233 -34.75 7.46 -3.55
CA LEU A 233 -33.28 7.50 -3.47
C LEU A 233 -32.72 6.14 -3.04
N LEU A 234 -33.32 5.54 -2.02
CA LEU A 234 -32.90 4.21 -1.54
C LEU A 234 -33.03 3.15 -2.64
N GLU A 235 -34.11 3.17 -3.41
CA GLU A 235 -34.33 2.25 -4.52
C GLU A 235 -33.29 2.45 -5.63
N SER A 236 -33.00 3.69 -6.00
CA SER A 236 -32.01 4.01 -7.03
C SER A 236 -30.60 3.54 -6.61
N LEU A 237 -30.21 3.77 -5.35
CA LEU A 237 -28.89 3.37 -4.82
C LEU A 237 -28.80 1.85 -4.62
N LYS A 238 -29.89 1.18 -4.22
CA LYS A 238 -29.98 -0.29 -4.23
C LYS A 238 -29.77 -0.88 -5.61
N LYS A 239 -30.41 -0.29 -6.62
CA LYS A 239 -30.22 -0.71 -8.01
C LYS A 239 -28.77 -0.59 -8.45
N ARG A 240 -28.13 0.55 -8.14
CA ARG A 240 -26.69 0.76 -8.42
C ARG A 240 -25.82 -0.27 -7.71
N GLN A 241 -26.06 -0.53 -6.42
CA GLN A 241 -25.34 -1.56 -5.65
C GLN A 241 -25.46 -2.94 -6.30
N GLN A 242 -26.68 -3.32 -6.71
CA GLN A 242 -26.92 -4.60 -7.38
C GLN A 242 -26.23 -4.67 -8.75
N GLU A 243 -26.20 -3.58 -9.51
CA GLU A 243 -25.46 -3.50 -10.77
C GLU A 243 -23.97 -3.66 -10.55
N ASP A 244 -23.40 -3.03 -9.52
CA ASP A 244 -21.98 -3.17 -9.17
C ASP A 244 -21.65 -4.60 -8.72
N GLN A 245 -22.51 -5.22 -7.89
CA GLN A 245 -22.36 -6.63 -7.49
C GLN A 245 -22.43 -7.57 -8.70
N LYS A 246 -23.36 -7.35 -9.63
CA LYS A 246 -23.45 -8.13 -10.88
C LYS A 246 -22.20 -7.95 -11.74
N LYS A 247 -21.68 -6.72 -11.86
CA LYS A 247 -20.43 -6.47 -12.58
C LYS A 247 -19.26 -7.24 -11.96
N LEU A 248 -19.13 -7.21 -10.63
CA LEU A 248 -18.10 -7.95 -9.90
C LEU A 248 -18.24 -9.47 -10.08
N ALA A 249 -19.45 -10.00 -10.02
CA ALA A 249 -19.72 -11.42 -10.25
C ALA A 249 -19.34 -11.83 -11.68
N LEU A 250 -19.72 -11.04 -12.70
CA LEU A 250 -19.36 -11.28 -14.10
C LEU A 250 -17.83 -11.20 -14.32
N LEU A 251 -17.13 -10.31 -13.60
CA LEU A 251 -15.68 -10.24 -13.64
C LEU A 251 -15.05 -11.48 -12.99
N ALA A 252 -15.62 -11.97 -11.90
CA ALA A 252 -15.13 -13.18 -11.24
C ALA A 252 -15.18 -14.42 -12.14
N GLU A 253 -16.15 -14.50 -13.07
CA GLU A 253 -16.24 -15.58 -14.06
C GLU A 253 -15.07 -15.58 -15.06
N LEU A 254 -14.31 -14.48 -15.13
CA LEU A 254 -13.12 -14.36 -15.98
C LEU A 254 -11.86 -14.97 -15.34
N LYS A 255 -11.91 -15.36 -14.07
CA LYS A 255 -10.79 -16.06 -13.43
C LYS A 255 -10.49 -17.37 -14.16
N GLY A 256 -9.22 -17.67 -14.35
CA GLY A 256 -8.76 -18.83 -15.12
C GLY A 256 -8.94 -18.71 -16.65
N LYS A 257 -9.51 -17.60 -17.16
CA LYS A 257 -9.63 -17.40 -18.60
C LYS A 257 -8.35 -16.75 -19.16
N PRO A 258 -7.90 -17.17 -20.37
CA PRO A 258 -6.73 -16.58 -21.00
C PRO A 258 -6.98 -15.12 -21.39
N ASN A 259 -5.90 -14.31 -21.37
CA ASN A 259 -5.92 -12.92 -21.83
C ASN A 259 -5.69 -12.88 -23.35
N THR A 260 -6.65 -13.40 -24.11
CA THR A 260 -6.55 -13.56 -25.56
C THR A 260 -7.64 -12.77 -26.25
N THR A 261 -7.26 -11.98 -27.26
CA THR A 261 -8.20 -11.22 -28.11
C THR A 261 -9.05 -12.15 -28.97
N LEU A 262 -10.09 -11.62 -29.62
CA LEU A 262 -11.00 -12.41 -30.48
C LEU A 262 -10.29 -12.96 -31.72
N ASP A 263 -9.24 -12.28 -32.21
CA ASP A 263 -8.40 -12.71 -33.32
C ASP A 263 -7.20 -13.57 -32.89
N GLY A 264 -7.10 -13.92 -31.59
CA GLY A 264 -6.13 -14.90 -31.07
C GLY A 264 -4.81 -14.36 -30.53
N LYS A 265 -4.59 -13.04 -30.44
CA LYS A 265 -3.39 -12.47 -29.81
C LYS A 265 -3.50 -12.63 -28.29
N THR A 266 -2.50 -13.26 -27.68
CA THR A 266 -2.38 -13.37 -26.23
C THR A 266 -1.49 -12.25 -25.67
N VAL A 267 -1.92 -11.65 -24.54
CA VAL A 267 -1.21 -10.56 -23.85
C VAL A 267 -1.06 -10.96 -22.38
N GLN A 268 0.09 -10.67 -21.78
CA GLN A 268 0.29 -10.89 -20.37
C GLN A 268 -0.41 -9.79 -19.55
N VAL A 269 -1.11 -10.19 -18.47
CA VAL A 269 -1.73 -9.24 -17.54
C VAL A 269 -1.21 -9.55 -16.15
N PHE A 270 -0.36 -8.67 -15.65
CA PHE A 270 0.40 -8.83 -14.43
C PHE A 270 -0.03 -7.83 -13.36
N ALA A 271 0.36 -8.09 -12.12
CA ALA A 271 0.10 -7.19 -11.01
C ALA A 271 1.33 -6.33 -10.69
N ASN A 272 1.09 -5.15 -10.09
CA ASN A 272 2.10 -4.35 -9.41
C ASN A 272 2.00 -4.62 -7.91
N ILE A 273 3.12 -4.81 -7.24
CA ILE A 273 3.19 -5.07 -5.80
C ILE A 273 4.25 -4.23 -5.10
N GLY A 274 4.09 -4.02 -3.79
CA GLY A 274 5.10 -3.43 -2.90
C GLY A 274 5.80 -4.46 -2.02
N GLY A 275 5.18 -5.63 -1.79
CA GLY A 275 5.76 -6.66 -0.92
C GLY A 275 4.90 -7.91 -0.82
N MET A 276 5.20 -8.74 0.19
CA MET A 276 4.50 -10.01 0.43
C MET A 276 3.01 -9.82 0.73
N SER A 277 2.63 -8.72 1.38
CA SER A 277 1.23 -8.37 1.69
C SER A 277 0.32 -8.31 0.46
N ASP A 278 0.86 -7.99 -0.72
CA ASP A 278 0.10 -7.89 -1.95
C ASP A 278 -0.12 -9.24 -2.66
N VAL A 279 0.66 -10.27 -2.31
CA VAL A 279 0.64 -11.58 -3.00
C VAL A 279 -0.75 -12.23 -2.94
N GLY A 280 -1.45 -12.12 -1.81
CA GLY A 280 -2.82 -12.61 -1.69
C GLY A 280 -3.77 -11.96 -2.71
N ALA A 281 -3.67 -10.65 -2.91
CA ALA A 281 -4.46 -9.93 -3.92
C ALA A 281 -4.09 -10.33 -5.35
N VAL A 282 -2.82 -10.59 -5.63
CA VAL A 282 -2.33 -11.10 -6.94
C VAL A 282 -3.01 -12.43 -7.29
N GLN A 283 -3.04 -13.35 -6.32
CA GLN A 283 -3.66 -14.67 -6.49
C GLN A 283 -5.19 -14.58 -6.59
N GLN A 284 -5.82 -13.79 -5.71
CA GLN A 284 -7.27 -13.61 -5.69
C GLN A 284 -7.83 -13.01 -6.99
N ASN A 285 -7.07 -12.13 -7.65
CA ASN A 285 -7.48 -11.51 -8.90
C ASN A 285 -6.94 -12.22 -10.15
N ASP A 286 -6.32 -13.39 -9.97
CA ASP A 286 -5.85 -14.25 -11.04
C ASP A 286 -4.86 -13.54 -12.00
N ALA A 287 -3.93 -12.77 -11.44
CA ALA A 287 -2.85 -12.17 -12.22
C ALA A 287 -1.92 -13.24 -12.79
N GLY A 288 -1.45 -13.05 -14.03
CA GLY A 288 -0.54 -13.97 -14.70
C GLY A 288 0.88 -13.98 -14.11
N GLY A 289 1.24 -12.91 -13.38
CA GLY A 289 2.53 -12.72 -12.74
C GLY A 289 2.59 -11.35 -12.07
N VAL A 290 3.79 -10.89 -11.77
CA VAL A 290 4.11 -9.56 -11.27
C VAL A 290 4.99 -8.84 -12.29
N GLY A 291 4.49 -7.74 -12.86
CA GLY A 291 5.24 -6.92 -13.83
C GLY A 291 6.00 -5.78 -13.19
N LEU A 292 5.69 -5.48 -11.93
CA LEU A 292 6.44 -4.50 -11.13
C LEU A 292 6.39 -4.87 -9.65
N PHE A 293 7.49 -5.36 -9.12
CA PHE A 293 7.75 -5.38 -7.70
C PHE A 293 8.57 -4.14 -7.31
N ARG A 294 7.96 -3.24 -6.56
CA ARG A 294 8.55 -1.98 -6.09
C ARG A 294 9.36 -2.26 -4.84
N THR A 295 10.68 -2.34 -4.97
CA THR A 295 11.57 -2.68 -3.86
C THR A 295 11.78 -1.55 -2.87
N GLU A 296 11.32 -0.33 -3.15
CA GLU A 296 11.46 0.82 -2.25
C GLU A 296 10.84 0.55 -0.88
N PHE A 297 9.74 -0.21 -0.81
CA PHE A 297 9.10 -0.56 0.45
C PHE A 297 10.00 -1.39 1.38
N VAL A 298 10.94 -2.17 0.82
CA VAL A 298 11.95 -2.89 1.60
C VAL A 298 12.90 -1.93 2.33
N TYR A 299 13.14 -0.75 1.75
CA TYR A 299 13.99 0.28 2.33
C TYR A 299 13.20 1.22 3.26
N LEU A 300 11.98 1.60 2.87
CA LEU A 300 11.12 2.53 3.63
C LEU A 300 10.73 1.97 5.01
N ASN A 301 10.67 0.67 5.15
CA ASN A 301 10.33 0.00 6.42
C ASN A 301 11.53 -0.23 7.35
N CYS A 302 12.74 0.25 6.99
CA CYS A 302 13.95 0.09 7.77
C CYS A 302 14.42 1.42 8.38
N THR A 303 15.05 1.34 9.56
CA THR A 303 15.70 2.49 10.22
C THR A 303 17.16 2.66 9.81
N ASP A 304 17.75 1.68 9.10
CA ASP A 304 19.10 1.67 8.56
C ASP A 304 19.12 0.90 7.24
N TYR A 305 20.24 0.90 6.54
CA TYR A 305 20.41 0.18 5.29
C TYR A 305 20.04 -1.31 5.46
N PRO A 306 19.05 -1.83 4.72
CA PRO A 306 18.67 -3.24 4.81
C PRO A 306 19.83 -4.13 4.35
N THR A 307 20.15 -5.13 5.16
CA THR A 307 21.22 -6.08 4.88
C THR A 307 20.92 -6.96 3.66
N GLU A 308 21.92 -7.60 3.07
CA GLU A 308 21.74 -8.57 1.97
C GLU A 308 20.75 -9.68 2.39
N GLU A 309 20.87 -10.18 3.64
CA GLU A 309 20.00 -11.25 4.13
C GLU A 309 18.55 -10.83 4.29
N TYR A 310 18.31 -9.66 4.85
CA TYR A 310 16.95 -9.10 4.99
C TYR A 310 16.27 -8.92 3.62
N GLN A 311 16.98 -8.33 2.66
CA GLN A 311 16.48 -8.16 1.30
C GLN A 311 16.25 -9.53 0.60
N PHE A 312 17.19 -10.47 0.77
CA PHE A 312 17.08 -11.81 0.21
C PHE A 312 15.83 -12.53 0.68
N GLU A 313 15.55 -12.54 1.98
CA GLU A 313 14.34 -13.19 2.52
C GLU A 313 13.06 -12.53 2.00
N ALA A 314 13.00 -11.19 1.94
CA ALA A 314 11.84 -10.47 1.40
C ALA A 314 11.55 -10.83 -0.07
N TYR A 315 12.59 -10.89 -0.91
CA TYR A 315 12.43 -11.25 -2.32
C TYR A 315 12.09 -12.73 -2.51
N LYS A 316 12.75 -13.61 -1.76
CA LYS A 316 12.54 -15.05 -1.79
C LYS A 316 11.11 -15.44 -1.45
N GLN A 317 10.53 -14.88 -0.38
CA GLN A 317 9.15 -15.16 0.04
C GLN A 317 8.15 -14.85 -1.08
N VAL A 318 8.30 -13.73 -1.77
CA VAL A 318 7.44 -13.35 -2.91
C VAL A 318 7.62 -14.35 -4.07
N LEU A 319 8.86 -14.69 -4.40
CA LEU A 319 9.17 -15.60 -5.51
C LEU A 319 8.64 -17.03 -5.27
N GLU A 320 8.85 -17.56 -4.08
CA GLU A 320 8.33 -18.89 -3.69
C GLU A 320 6.80 -18.94 -3.71
N SER A 321 6.15 -17.89 -3.19
CA SER A 321 4.68 -17.81 -3.12
C SER A 321 4.01 -17.69 -4.49
N LEU A 322 4.71 -17.14 -5.48
CA LEU A 322 4.20 -16.92 -6.84
C LEU A 322 4.74 -17.91 -7.87
N ALA A 323 5.70 -18.76 -7.50
CA ALA A 323 6.25 -19.75 -8.44
C ALA A 323 5.16 -20.62 -9.07
N PRO A 324 5.23 -20.93 -10.37
CA PRO A 324 6.26 -20.58 -11.37
C PRO A 324 6.01 -19.25 -12.12
N LYS A 325 5.08 -18.40 -11.65
CA LYS A 325 4.74 -17.14 -12.31
C LYS A 325 5.94 -16.19 -12.35
N LYS A 326 6.02 -15.37 -13.41
CA LYS A 326 7.09 -14.38 -13.56
C LYS A 326 6.92 -13.24 -12.54
N VAL A 327 8.03 -12.79 -11.97
CA VAL A 327 8.12 -11.62 -11.09
C VAL A 327 9.22 -10.69 -11.60
N VAL A 328 8.83 -9.52 -12.10
CA VAL A 328 9.77 -8.48 -12.51
C VAL A 328 10.08 -7.60 -11.30
N VAL A 329 11.32 -7.64 -10.84
CA VAL A 329 11.76 -6.88 -9.66
C VAL A 329 12.52 -5.64 -10.11
N ARG A 330 11.99 -4.47 -9.76
CA ARG A 330 12.65 -3.19 -10.01
C ARG A 330 13.70 -2.94 -8.93
N THR A 331 14.93 -2.62 -9.32
CA THR A 331 15.94 -2.17 -8.36
C THR A 331 15.54 -0.84 -7.73
N CYS A 332 16.22 -0.46 -6.66
CA CYS A 332 15.87 0.70 -5.83
C CYS A 332 15.56 1.95 -6.66
N ASP A 333 14.38 2.54 -6.42
CA ASP A 333 13.92 3.82 -7.00
C ASP A 333 13.60 4.80 -5.86
N ILE A 334 14.59 5.06 -5.00
CA ILE A 334 14.56 6.06 -3.92
C ILE A 334 15.09 7.39 -4.45
N GLY A 335 14.68 8.47 -3.84
CA GLY A 335 14.92 9.86 -4.22
C GLY A 335 13.62 10.54 -4.66
N ALA A 336 13.68 11.80 -5.03
CA ALA A 336 12.52 12.63 -5.33
C ALA A 336 11.53 12.69 -4.14
N ASP A 337 10.39 12.03 -4.28
CA ASP A 337 9.30 11.96 -3.30
C ASP A 337 9.47 10.87 -2.24
N LYS A 338 10.43 9.97 -2.44
CA LYS A 338 10.69 8.82 -1.56
C LYS A 338 12.06 8.98 -0.93
N THR A 339 12.10 9.50 0.28
CA THR A 339 13.34 9.70 1.03
C THR A 339 13.36 8.82 2.27
N VAL A 340 14.55 8.42 2.67
CA VAL A 340 14.83 7.72 3.93
C VAL A 340 16.01 8.41 4.61
N ASP A 341 15.86 8.73 5.89
CA ASP A 341 16.82 9.58 6.63
C ASP A 341 18.23 8.97 6.70
N TYR A 342 18.32 7.64 6.85
CA TYR A 342 19.61 6.97 6.93
C TYR A 342 20.42 7.06 5.62
N MET A 343 19.78 7.31 4.47
CA MET A 343 20.50 7.53 3.21
C MET A 343 21.18 8.90 3.13
N LYS A 344 20.80 9.85 3.98
CA LYS A 344 21.36 11.21 4.07
C LYS A 344 21.51 11.84 2.69
N LEU A 345 20.42 11.85 1.92
CA LEU A 345 20.38 12.50 0.61
C LEU A 345 20.28 14.02 0.82
N ASP A 346 21.02 14.75 0.01
CA ASP A 346 20.97 16.21 0.04
C ASP A 346 19.60 16.73 -0.41
N HIS A 347 19.19 17.87 0.15
CA HIS A 347 17.99 18.55 -0.32
C HIS A 347 18.25 19.17 -1.70
N GLU A 348 17.45 18.81 -2.67
CA GLU A 348 17.55 19.28 -4.04
C GLU A 348 16.39 20.21 -4.41
N ALA A 349 16.65 21.23 -5.21
CA ALA A 349 15.60 22.13 -5.71
C ALA A 349 14.60 21.44 -6.66
N ASN A 350 15.06 20.42 -7.38
CA ASN A 350 14.26 19.63 -8.32
C ASN A 350 14.52 18.13 -8.12
N PRO A 351 14.03 17.52 -7.02
CA PRO A 351 14.39 16.15 -6.65
C PRO A 351 14.05 15.11 -7.73
N ALA A 352 12.95 15.30 -8.46
CA ALA A 352 12.55 14.39 -9.55
C ALA A 352 13.58 14.35 -10.71
N LEU A 353 14.33 15.44 -10.93
CA LEU A 353 15.39 15.54 -11.93
C LEU A 353 16.79 15.27 -11.35
N GLY A 354 16.87 15.00 -10.07
CA GLY A 354 18.09 14.98 -9.28
C GLY A 354 18.74 13.61 -9.13
N TYR A 355 19.36 13.43 -7.96
CA TYR A 355 20.12 12.26 -7.55
C TYR A 355 19.19 11.20 -6.99
N ARG A 356 18.66 10.33 -7.88
CA ARG A 356 17.68 9.28 -7.54
C ARG A 356 17.95 7.97 -8.29
N ALA A 357 17.36 6.90 -7.82
CA ALA A 357 17.27 5.60 -8.50
C ALA A 357 18.65 5.08 -8.98
N ILE A 358 18.76 4.76 -10.27
CA ILE A 358 20.00 4.21 -10.84
C ILE A 358 21.22 5.12 -10.62
N ARG A 359 21.04 6.44 -10.53
CA ARG A 359 22.13 7.37 -10.26
C ARG A 359 22.73 7.15 -8.87
N ILE A 360 21.88 6.91 -7.85
CA ILE A 360 22.31 6.50 -6.52
C ILE A 360 23.02 5.15 -6.59
N CYS A 361 22.40 4.17 -7.27
CA CYS A 361 22.94 2.82 -7.38
C CYS A 361 24.34 2.79 -8.00
N LEU A 362 24.57 3.51 -9.07
CA LEU A 362 25.87 3.53 -9.77
C LEU A 362 26.96 4.28 -9.01
N THR A 363 26.60 5.25 -8.19
CA THR A 363 27.56 6.04 -7.40
C THR A 363 27.81 5.46 -6.00
N ARG A 364 26.81 4.76 -5.42
CA ARG A 364 26.93 4.02 -4.16
C ARG A 364 26.98 2.52 -4.45
N ARG A 365 28.09 2.07 -5.04
CA ARG A 365 28.19 0.69 -5.57
C ARG A 365 27.97 -0.41 -4.53
N ASP A 366 28.44 -0.23 -3.30
CA ASP A 366 28.24 -1.23 -2.24
C ASP A 366 26.77 -1.40 -1.89
N PHE A 367 26.03 -0.30 -1.82
CA PHE A 367 24.58 -0.30 -1.65
C PHE A 367 23.89 -1.06 -2.80
N PHE A 368 24.26 -0.78 -4.04
CA PHE A 368 23.70 -1.44 -5.22
C PHE A 368 24.05 -2.94 -5.27
N LYS A 369 25.30 -3.29 -4.95
CA LYS A 369 25.75 -4.69 -4.89
C LYS A 369 24.98 -5.48 -3.83
N THR A 370 24.74 -4.90 -2.65
CA THR A 370 23.92 -5.53 -1.60
C THR A 370 22.54 -5.95 -2.14
N GLN A 371 21.85 -5.06 -2.86
CA GLN A 371 20.56 -5.39 -3.48
C GLN A 371 20.69 -6.44 -4.58
N LEU A 372 21.63 -6.28 -5.51
CA LEU A 372 21.80 -7.21 -6.64
C LEU A 372 22.19 -8.61 -6.17
N ARG A 373 23.03 -8.75 -5.15
CA ARG A 373 23.38 -10.04 -4.55
C ARG A 373 22.17 -10.70 -3.91
N ALA A 374 21.35 -9.94 -3.17
CA ALA A 374 20.11 -10.44 -2.59
C ALA A 374 19.13 -10.92 -3.67
N LEU A 375 18.94 -10.16 -4.75
CA LEU A 375 18.11 -10.52 -5.89
C LEU A 375 18.63 -11.80 -6.59
N LEU A 376 19.94 -11.86 -6.88
CA LEU A 376 20.54 -13.03 -7.50
C LEU A 376 20.30 -14.27 -6.65
N ARG A 377 20.54 -14.23 -5.35
CA ARG A 377 20.27 -15.35 -4.43
C ARG A 377 18.80 -15.76 -4.45
N ALA A 378 17.89 -14.79 -4.40
CA ALA A 378 16.45 -15.02 -4.42
C ALA A 378 15.98 -15.66 -5.74
N SER A 379 16.66 -15.42 -6.86
CA SER A 379 16.30 -15.96 -8.17
C SER A 379 16.33 -17.50 -8.24
N ALA A 380 17.01 -18.17 -7.30
CA ALA A 380 17.00 -19.63 -7.21
C ALA A 380 15.63 -20.21 -6.77
N TYR A 381 14.71 -19.36 -6.30
CA TYR A 381 13.44 -19.78 -5.70
C TYR A 381 12.20 -19.47 -6.56
N GLY A 382 12.37 -18.85 -7.72
CA GLY A 382 11.26 -18.55 -8.62
C GLY A 382 11.70 -17.97 -9.96
N ASN A 383 10.73 -17.61 -10.79
CA ASN A 383 10.96 -17.03 -12.11
C ASN A 383 11.09 -15.50 -11.99
N MET A 384 12.32 -15.01 -11.84
CA MET A 384 12.61 -13.61 -11.60
C MET A 384 13.21 -12.93 -12.84
N SER A 385 12.83 -11.67 -13.06
CA SER A 385 13.49 -10.73 -13.97
C SER A 385 13.93 -9.49 -13.20
N ILE A 386 15.05 -8.89 -13.55
CA ILE A 386 15.58 -7.65 -12.93
C ILE A 386 15.31 -6.47 -13.87
N MET A 387 14.83 -5.37 -13.32
CA MET A 387 14.53 -4.14 -14.06
C MET A 387 15.22 -2.93 -13.45
N PHE A 388 16.00 -2.19 -14.25
CA PHE A 388 16.65 -0.96 -13.82
C PHE A 388 15.78 0.27 -14.08
N PRO A 389 15.46 1.09 -13.06
CA PRO A 389 14.67 2.31 -13.22
C PRO A 389 15.53 3.50 -13.70
N MET A 390 14.87 4.54 -14.21
CA MET A 390 15.45 5.87 -14.50
C MET A 390 16.66 5.86 -15.44
N ILE A 391 16.78 4.88 -16.30
CA ILE A 391 17.82 4.83 -17.34
C ILE A 391 17.58 5.97 -18.35
N THR A 392 18.66 6.67 -18.71
CA THR A 392 18.65 7.75 -19.70
C THR A 392 19.63 7.52 -20.84
N SER A 393 20.55 6.57 -20.68
CA SER A 393 21.60 6.29 -21.68
C SER A 393 22.01 4.82 -21.68
N LEU A 394 22.56 4.38 -22.82
CA LEU A 394 23.15 3.04 -22.96
C LEU A 394 24.28 2.81 -21.94
N ARG A 395 25.07 3.84 -21.64
CA ARG A 395 26.17 3.72 -20.67
C ARG A 395 25.67 3.37 -19.27
N GLU A 396 24.60 4.04 -18.78
CA GLU A 396 24.03 3.71 -17.46
C GLU A 396 23.55 2.26 -17.39
N LEU A 397 22.95 1.75 -18.45
CA LEU A 397 22.53 0.36 -18.54
C LEU A 397 23.71 -0.59 -18.52
N GLN A 398 24.77 -0.31 -19.30
CA GLN A 398 25.98 -1.12 -19.34
C GLN A 398 26.71 -1.10 -18.01
N ASP A 399 26.82 0.05 -17.37
CA ASP A 399 27.42 0.18 -16.04
C ASP A 399 26.63 -0.63 -14.98
N ALA A 400 25.28 -0.61 -15.02
CA ALA A 400 24.45 -1.40 -14.13
C ALA A 400 24.61 -2.92 -14.36
N LYS A 401 24.64 -3.35 -15.62
CA LYS A 401 24.91 -4.75 -15.99
C LYS A 401 26.30 -5.20 -15.56
N ALA A 402 27.29 -4.34 -15.66
CA ALA A 402 28.65 -4.66 -15.21
C ALA A 402 28.68 -4.93 -13.68
N VAL A 403 27.97 -4.14 -12.87
CA VAL A 403 27.83 -4.41 -11.43
C VAL A 403 27.11 -5.73 -11.17
N LEU A 404 26.08 -6.04 -11.94
CA LEU A 404 25.35 -7.32 -11.84
C LEU A 404 26.28 -8.51 -12.13
N GLU A 405 27.12 -8.43 -13.17
CA GLU A 405 28.09 -9.50 -13.51
C GLU A 405 29.17 -9.65 -12.43
N GLU A 406 29.64 -8.55 -11.83
CA GLU A 406 30.53 -8.62 -10.66
C GLU A 406 29.88 -9.40 -9.51
N CYS A 407 28.60 -9.10 -9.20
CA CYS A 407 27.85 -9.80 -8.14
C CYS A 407 27.69 -11.31 -8.45
N LYS A 408 27.45 -11.68 -9.70
CA LYS A 408 27.40 -13.09 -10.13
C LYS A 408 28.73 -13.80 -9.90
N ALA A 409 29.84 -13.15 -10.27
CA ALA A 409 31.18 -13.68 -10.06
C ALA A 409 31.49 -13.88 -8.57
N GLU A 410 31.15 -12.90 -7.71
CA GLU A 410 31.33 -12.99 -6.26
C GLU A 410 30.54 -14.14 -5.65
N LEU A 411 29.22 -14.23 -5.96
CA LEU A 411 28.36 -15.29 -5.45
C LEU A 411 28.82 -16.68 -5.93
N THR A 412 29.32 -16.78 -7.17
CA THR A 412 29.89 -18.01 -7.70
C THR A 412 31.14 -18.43 -6.90
N ALA A 413 32.03 -17.48 -6.60
CA ALA A 413 33.22 -17.73 -5.79
C ALA A 413 32.87 -18.15 -4.35
N GLU A 414 31.77 -17.63 -3.80
CA GLU A 414 31.24 -17.99 -2.48
C GLU A 414 30.44 -19.32 -2.50
N GLY A 415 30.21 -19.92 -3.64
CA GLY A 415 29.39 -21.13 -3.78
C GLY A 415 27.90 -20.92 -3.52
N LYS A 416 27.42 -19.67 -3.60
CA LYS A 416 26.00 -19.33 -3.47
C LYS A 416 25.25 -19.64 -4.76
N LYS A 417 24.05 -20.18 -4.65
CA LYS A 417 23.20 -20.54 -5.80
C LYS A 417 22.37 -19.34 -6.27
N PHE A 418 22.23 -19.20 -7.58
CA PHE A 418 21.30 -18.29 -8.25
C PHE A 418 20.87 -18.89 -9.60
N SER A 419 19.83 -18.35 -10.23
CA SER A 419 19.33 -18.81 -11.53
C SER A 419 20.23 -18.36 -12.67
N ASP A 420 20.49 -19.24 -13.61
CA ASP A 420 21.19 -18.90 -14.87
C ASP A 420 20.26 -18.19 -15.90
N LYS A 421 18.95 -18.15 -15.60
CA LYS A 421 17.92 -17.65 -16.53
C LYS A 421 17.23 -16.42 -15.93
N ILE A 422 17.98 -15.36 -15.74
CA ILE A 422 17.44 -14.08 -15.26
C ILE A 422 17.38 -13.12 -16.44
N GLU A 423 16.18 -12.72 -16.83
CA GLU A 423 16.01 -11.62 -17.78
C GLU A 423 16.39 -10.29 -17.13
N VAL A 424 17.11 -9.46 -17.87
CA VAL A 424 17.52 -8.12 -17.44
C VAL A 424 16.96 -7.08 -18.39
N GLY A 425 16.12 -6.19 -17.87
CA GLY A 425 15.49 -5.15 -18.65
C GLY A 425 15.60 -3.77 -18.00
N THR A 426 15.04 -2.80 -18.65
CA THR A 426 15.02 -1.43 -18.17
C THR A 426 13.61 -0.85 -18.17
N MET A 427 13.34 0.02 -17.21
CA MET A 427 12.14 0.85 -17.23
C MET A 427 12.35 2.02 -18.20
N ILE A 428 11.49 2.11 -19.22
CA ILE A 428 11.47 3.25 -20.14
C ILE A 428 10.49 4.28 -19.58
N GLU A 429 11.02 5.28 -18.92
CA GLU A 429 10.24 6.28 -18.19
C GLU A 429 10.78 7.72 -18.34
N THR A 430 11.83 7.87 -19.14
CA THR A 430 12.37 9.18 -19.51
C THR A 430 12.29 9.38 -21.01
N PRO A 431 12.05 10.60 -21.53
CA PRO A 431 12.10 10.90 -22.95
C PRO A 431 13.45 10.53 -23.59
N ALA A 432 14.54 10.65 -22.83
CA ALA A 432 15.88 10.25 -23.30
C ALA A 432 15.92 8.75 -23.63
N ALA A 433 15.41 7.88 -22.72
CA ALA A 433 15.37 6.44 -22.93
C ALA A 433 14.51 6.08 -24.17
N VAL A 434 13.37 6.78 -24.37
CA VAL A 434 12.53 6.58 -25.59
C VAL A 434 13.32 6.88 -26.86
N LEU A 435 14.09 7.97 -26.87
CA LEU A 435 14.85 8.40 -28.06
C LEU A 435 16.03 7.47 -28.39
N VAL A 436 16.61 6.79 -27.40
CA VAL A 436 17.71 5.84 -27.57
C VAL A 436 17.25 4.38 -27.38
N ALA A 437 15.95 4.12 -27.50
CA ALA A 437 15.37 2.81 -27.22
C ALA A 437 15.94 1.70 -28.14
N ASP A 438 16.28 2.00 -29.38
CA ASP A 438 16.93 1.02 -30.27
C ASP A 438 18.29 0.56 -29.75
N ASP A 439 19.09 1.46 -29.19
CA ASP A 439 20.39 1.12 -28.62
C ASP A 439 20.22 0.31 -27.31
N LEU A 440 19.26 0.72 -26.47
CA LEU A 440 18.96 0.01 -25.22
C LEU A 440 18.43 -1.40 -25.47
N ALA A 441 17.59 -1.58 -26.51
CA ALA A 441 16.98 -2.86 -26.84
C ALA A 441 18.01 -3.94 -27.23
N GLN A 442 19.18 -3.55 -27.71
CA GLN A 442 20.27 -4.48 -28.04
C GLN A 442 20.93 -5.07 -26.80
N GLU A 443 20.75 -4.42 -25.65
CA GLU A 443 21.37 -4.80 -24.38
C GLU A 443 20.37 -5.31 -23.34
N CYS A 444 19.08 -5.32 -23.64
CA CYS A 444 18.00 -5.74 -22.75
C CYS A 444 17.28 -6.99 -23.25
N ASP A 445 16.69 -7.74 -22.31
CA ASP A 445 15.76 -8.83 -22.62
C ASP A 445 14.31 -8.33 -22.69
N PHE A 446 14.02 -7.16 -22.13
CA PHE A 446 12.70 -6.54 -22.15
C PHE A 446 12.72 -5.05 -21.82
N PHE A 447 11.63 -4.38 -22.17
CA PHE A 447 11.28 -3.06 -21.69
C PHE A 447 10.00 -3.08 -20.86
N SER A 448 9.93 -2.26 -19.83
CA SER A 448 8.70 -1.95 -19.11
C SER A 448 8.50 -0.44 -19.07
N ILE A 449 7.38 0.04 -19.58
CA ILE A 449 7.13 1.48 -19.71
C ILE A 449 6.53 2.02 -18.42
N GLY A 450 7.28 2.88 -17.71
CA GLY A 450 6.85 3.58 -16.51
C GLY A 450 6.06 4.85 -16.86
N THR A 451 4.77 4.72 -17.18
CA THR A 451 3.97 5.81 -17.76
C THR A 451 3.81 7.02 -16.85
N ASN A 452 3.91 6.88 -15.54
CA ASN A 452 3.77 7.99 -14.60
C ASN A 452 4.94 8.99 -14.74
N ASP A 453 6.16 8.49 -14.62
CA ASP A 453 7.37 9.31 -14.78
C ASP A 453 7.56 9.72 -16.25
N LEU A 454 7.23 8.84 -17.21
CA LEU A 454 7.25 9.21 -18.62
C LEU A 454 6.32 10.40 -18.93
N THR A 455 5.12 10.43 -18.37
CA THR A 455 4.19 11.57 -18.51
C THR A 455 4.77 12.82 -17.87
N GLN A 456 5.25 12.71 -16.63
CA GLN A 456 5.87 13.81 -15.88
C GLN A 456 7.00 14.49 -16.67
N TYR A 457 7.95 13.69 -17.16
CA TYR A 457 9.12 14.22 -17.87
C TYR A 457 8.81 14.67 -19.30
N THR A 458 7.90 13.98 -20.00
CA THR A 458 7.51 14.36 -21.36
C THR A 458 6.73 15.66 -21.37
N CYS A 459 5.84 15.87 -20.39
CA CYS A 459 5.01 17.07 -20.28
C CYS A 459 5.65 18.17 -19.42
N ALA A 460 6.82 17.92 -18.83
CA ALA A 460 7.51 18.85 -17.91
C ALA A 460 6.62 19.30 -16.74
N LEU A 461 5.89 18.36 -16.13
CA LEU A 461 4.93 18.59 -15.06
C LEU A 461 5.30 17.76 -13.82
N ASP A 462 5.38 18.39 -12.66
CA ASP A 462 5.48 17.69 -11.40
C ASP A 462 4.09 17.17 -11.00
N ARG A 463 3.91 15.84 -11.06
CA ARG A 463 2.64 15.15 -10.73
C ARG A 463 2.22 15.29 -9.26
N GLN A 464 3.14 15.68 -8.38
CA GLN A 464 2.85 15.88 -6.96
C GLN A 464 2.39 17.30 -6.65
N ASN A 465 2.60 18.23 -7.58
CA ASN A 465 2.15 19.59 -7.41
C ASN A 465 0.66 19.73 -7.75
N ALA A 466 -0.19 19.79 -6.72
CA ALA A 466 -1.64 19.92 -6.87
C ALA A 466 -2.07 21.12 -7.76
N LYS A 467 -1.24 22.18 -7.86
CA LYS A 467 -1.54 23.32 -8.73
C LYS A 467 -1.42 22.99 -10.22
N LEU A 468 -0.69 21.92 -10.56
CA LEU A 468 -0.49 21.46 -11.93
C LEU A 468 -1.49 20.39 -12.36
N GLU A 469 -2.33 19.89 -11.44
CA GLU A 469 -3.35 18.87 -11.75
C GLU A 469 -4.22 19.24 -12.98
N PRO A 470 -4.67 20.49 -13.18
CA PRO A 470 -5.46 20.86 -14.36
C PRO A 470 -4.71 20.76 -15.70
N PHE A 471 -3.38 20.68 -15.67
CA PHE A 471 -2.51 20.55 -16.84
C PHE A 471 -2.03 19.12 -17.06
N PHE A 472 -2.26 18.22 -16.10
CA PHE A 472 -1.81 16.84 -16.16
C PHE A 472 -2.79 16.00 -16.99
N ASP A 473 -2.38 15.67 -18.22
CA ASP A 473 -3.12 14.78 -19.13
C ASP A 473 -2.33 13.49 -19.35
N PRO A 474 -2.69 12.37 -18.68
CA PRO A 474 -2.02 11.09 -18.91
C PRO A 474 -2.26 10.53 -20.32
N HIS A 475 -3.32 10.96 -21.01
CA HIS A 475 -3.62 10.59 -22.41
C HIS A 475 -2.95 11.51 -23.43
N HIS A 476 -2.01 12.35 -22.99
CA HIS A 476 -1.36 13.33 -23.85
C HIS A 476 -0.75 12.67 -25.10
N PRO A 477 -1.00 13.19 -26.32
CA PRO A 477 -0.54 12.56 -27.57
C PRO A 477 0.97 12.30 -27.65
N ALA A 478 1.78 13.16 -27.01
CA ALA A 478 3.22 12.95 -26.93
C ALA A 478 3.59 11.71 -26.12
N VAL A 479 2.87 11.45 -25.02
CA VAL A 479 3.08 10.25 -24.18
C VAL A 479 2.68 8.99 -24.94
N LEU A 480 1.51 8.99 -25.58
CA LEU A 480 1.07 7.86 -26.41
C LEU A 480 2.02 7.59 -27.57
N LYS A 481 2.59 8.65 -28.18
CA LYS A 481 3.63 8.51 -29.20
C LYS A 481 4.92 7.91 -28.66
N ALA A 482 5.36 8.34 -27.46
CA ALA A 482 6.54 7.80 -26.80
C ALA A 482 6.37 6.30 -26.48
N ILE A 483 5.19 5.90 -25.97
CA ILE A 483 4.84 4.49 -25.74
C ILE A 483 4.95 3.68 -27.04
N ARG A 484 4.36 4.16 -28.14
CA ARG A 484 4.43 3.50 -29.45
C ARG A 484 5.87 3.35 -29.93
N MET A 485 6.66 4.42 -29.88
CA MET A 485 8.07 4.39 -30.28
C MET A 485 8.87 3.33 -29.48
N THR A 486 8.61 3.22 -28.21
CA THR A 486 9.26 2.23 -27.33
C THR A 486 8.88 0.80 -27.73
N ILE A 487 7.57 0.53 -27.94
CA ILE A 487 7.09 -0.79 -28.36
C ILE A 487 7.73 -1.18 -29.70
N GLU A 488 7.71 -0.28 -30.68
CA GLU A 488 8.30 -0.52 -32.00
C GLU A 488 9.81 -0.77 -31.92
N ALA A 489 10.54 -0.03 -31.07
CA ALA A 489 11.98 -0.23 -30.88
C ALA A 489 12.27 -1.61 -30.27
N GLY A 490 11.58 -1.98 -29.19
CA GLY A 490 11.74 -3.31 -28.58
C GLY A 490 11.47 -4.44 -29.57
N HIS A 491 10.38 -4.36 -30.32
CA HIS A 491 10.02 -5.38 -31.31
C HIS A 491 11.00 -5.48 -32.48
N ARG A 492 11.61 -4.36 -32.93
CA ARG A 492 12.68 -4.42 -33.95
C ARG A 492 13.87 -5.27 -33.50
N HIS A 493 14.12 -5.33 -32.18
CA HIS A 493 15.23 -6.10 -31.60
C HIS A 493 14.77 -7.43 -30.96
N GLY A 494 13.49 -7.79 -31.12
CA GLY A 494 12.96 -9.10 -30.67
C GLY A 494 12.75 -9.23 -29.17
N ILE A 495 12.72 -8.13 -28.42
CA ILE A 495 12.42 -8.12 -26.98
C ILE A 495 10.95 -7.79 -26.71
N TRP A 496 10.39 -8.34 -25.64
CA TRP A 496 9.02 -8.01 -25.23
C TRP A 496 8.94 -6.64 -24.54
N VAL A 497 7.79 -5.99 -24.68
CA VAL A 497 7.54 -4.65 -24.11
C VAL A 497 6.25 -4.63 -23.32
N GLY A 498 6.37 -4.27 -22.04
CA GLY A 498 5.24 -4.11 -21.12
C GLY A 498 4.99 -2.65 -20.73
N ILE A 499 3.86 -2.43 -20.05
CA ILE A 499 3.48 -1.16 -19.41
C ILE A 499 3.18 -1.44 -17.95
N CYS A 500 3.91 -0.80 -17.02
CA CYS A 500 3.73 -0.99 -15.58
C CYS A 500 3.25 0.26 -14.82
N GLY A 501 3.11 1.39 -15.51
CA GLY A 501 2.52 2.60 -14.94
C GLY A 501 0.98 2.53 -14.86
N GLU A 502 0.36 3.59 -14.34
CA GLU A 502 -1.10 3.64 -14.12
C GLU A 502 -1.91 3.49 -15.41
N LEU A 503 -1.37 3.92 -16.55
CA LEU A 503 -2.03 3.73 -17.84
C LEU A 503 -2.24 2.26 -18.22
N GLY A 504 -1.45 1.33 -17.68
CA GLY A 504 -1.66 -0.11 -17.86
C GLY A 504 -3.02 -0.59 -17.37
N ALA A 505 -3.59 0.07 -16.35
CA ALA A 505 -4.91 -0.20 -15.80
C ALA A 505 -6.06 0.53 -16.53
N ASP A 506 -5.73 1.48 -17.43
CA ASP A 506 -6.74 2.31 -18.10
C ASP A 506 -7.49 1.51 -19.16
N THR A 507 -8.73 1.17 -18.82
CA THR A 507 -9.62 0.42 -19.72
C THR A 507 -9.99 1.20 -21.00
N ALA A 508 -9.85 2.53 -21.01
CA ALA A 508 -10.09 3.35 -22.20
C ALA A 508 -8.95 3.21 -23.21
N LEU A 509 -7.72 3.00 -22.73
CA LEU A 509 -6.51 2.87 -23.56
C LEU A 509 -6.12 1.40 -23.84
N THR A 510 -6.70 0.43 -23.16
CA THR A 510 -6.33 -0.99 -23.32
C THR A 510 -6.33 -1.41 -24.81
N GLU A 511 -7.40 -1.12 -25.58
CA GLU A 511 -7.45 -1.44 -27.02
C GLU A 511 -6.33 -0.73 -27.80
N THR A 512 -6.06 0.53 -27.49
CA THR A 512 -4.99 1.32 -28.12
C THR A 512 -3.62 0.66 -27.92
N PHE A 513 -3.31 0.22 -26.69
CA PHE A 513 -2.05 -0.47 -26.40
C PHE A 513 -1.94 -1.82 -27.10
N LEU A 514 -3.05 -2.59 -27.16
CA LEU A 514 -3.09 -3.83 -27.92
C LEU A 514 -2.78 -3.61 -29.40
N ARG A 515 -3.33 -2.54 -29.99
CA ARG A 515 -3.07 -2.16 -31.40
C ARG A 515 -1.66 -1.62 -31.63
N MET A 516 -1.03 -1.03 -30.61
CA MET A 516 0.39 -0.67 -30.64
C MET A 516 1.31 -1.91 -30.57
N GLY A 517 0.76 -3.05 -30.15
CA GLY A 517 1.50 -4.30 -30.09
C GLY A 517 1.98 -4.71 -28.70
N VAL A 518 1.59 -4.03 -27.64
CA VAL A 518 2.05 -4.32 -26.27
C VAL A 518 1.97 -5.82 -25.94
N ASP A 519 2.98 -6.35 -25.23
CA ASP A 519 3.07 -7.76 -24.86
C ASP A 519 2.60 -8.00 -23.43
N GLU A 520 2.70 -6.98 -22.54
CA GLU A 520 2.35 -7.08 -21.13
C GLU A 520 1.71 -5.79 -20.63
N LEU A 521 0.69 -5.92 -19.78
CA LEU A 521 0.06 -4.83 -19.04
C LEU A 521 0.08 -5.15 -17.55
N SER A 522 0.75 -4.31 -16.76
CA SER A 522 0.90 -4.48 -15.32
C SER A 522 0.18 -3.36 -14.56
N MET A 523 -0.54 -3.74 -13.51
CA MET A 523 -1.48 -2.86 -12.82
C MET A 523 -1.71 -3.29 -11.37
N ASN A 524 -2.46 -2.48 -10.61
CA ASN A 524 -2.95 -2.98 -9.32
C ASN A 524 -3.83 -4.23 -9.52
N ALA A 525 -3.80 -5.15 -8.57
CA ALA A 525 -4.45 -6.46 -8.70
C ALA A 525 -5.96 -6.37 -9.01
N LYS A 526 -6.66 -5.35 -8.50
CA LYS A 526 -8.11 -5.16 -8.73
C LYS A 526 -8.45 -4.81 -10.19
N SER A 527 -7.51 -4.29 -10.96
CA SER A 527 -7.69 -3.92 -12.37
C SER A 527 -7.49 -5.08 -13.35
N ILE A 528 -6.95 -6.21 -12.89
CA ILE A 528 -6.65 -7.40 -13.72
C ILE A 528 -7.90 -7.89 -14.49
N LEU A 529 -8.97 -8.17 -13.77
CA LEU A 529 -10.18 -8.73 -14.38
C LEU A 529 -10.92 -7.72 -15.28
N PRO A 530 -11.05 -6.44 -14.92
CA PRO A 530 -11.54 -5.40 -15.84
C PRO A 530 -10.76 -5.31 -17.15
N VAL A 531 -9.43 -5.27 -17.10
CA VAL A 531 -8.58 -5.23 -18.29
C VAL A 531 -8.69 -6.52 -19.10
N ARG A 532 -8.69 -7.70 -18.45
CA ARG A 532 -8.95 -9.00 -19.10
C ARG A 532 -10.26 -8.99 -19.88
N LYS A 533 -11.32 -8.42 -19.31
CA LYS A 533 -12.61 -8.28 -19.99
C LYS A 533 -12.49 -7.51 -21.30
N ILE A 534 -11.76 -6.39 -21.29
CA ILE A 534 -11.55 -5.59 -22.52
C ILE A 534 -10.73 -6.38 -23.54
N ILE A 535 -9.59 -6.96 -23.14
CA ILE A 535 -8.74 -7.76 -24.04
C ILE A 535 -9.56 -8.82 -24.76
N ARG A 536 -10.38 -9.56 -24.03
CA ARG A 536 -11.23 -10.64 -24.57
C ARG A 536 -12.36 -10.16 -25.49
N GLY A 537 -12.68 -8.88 -25.46
CA GLY A 537 -13.69 -8.25 -26.33
C GLY A 537 -13.12 -7.58 -27.57
N VAL A 538 -11.79 -7.44 -27.68
CA VAL A 538 -11.14 -6.76 -28.80
C VAL A 538 -10.85 -7.71 -29.94
N ASP A 539 -11.10 -7.27 -31.18
CA ASP A 539 -10.73 -7.92 -32.43
C ASP A 539 -9.75 -7.01 -33.17
N LEU A 540 -8.47 -7.34 -33.16
CA LEU A 540 -7.42 -6.52 -33.76
C LEU A 540 -7.42 -6.59 -35.30
N SER A 541 -8.08 -7.59 -35.90
CA SER A 541 -8.25 -7.70 -37.33
C SER A 541 -9.23 -6.67 -37.91
N LYS A 542 -10.05 -6.05 -37.05
CA LYS A 542 -11.02 -5.00 -37.42
C LYS A 542 -10.52 -3.62 -37.03
N PRO A 543 -10.93 -2.57 -37.79
CA PRO A 543 -10.66 -1.19 -37.36
C PRO A 543 -11.18 -0.91 -35.97
N SER A 544 -10.48 -0.03 -35.19
CA SER A 544 -11.01 0.44 -33.93
C SER A 544 -12.33 1.18 -34.13
N ALA A 545 -13.31 0.86 -33.27
CA ALA A 545 -14.56 1.63 -33.22
C ALA A 545 -14.37 3.03 -32.61
N LYS A 546 -13.22 3.28 -31.98
CA LYS A 546 -12.85 4.55 -31.37
C LYS A 546 -11.83 5.24 -32.29
N ASN A 547 -12.17 6.43 -32.79
CA ASN A 547 -11.19 7.33 -33.41
C ASN A 547 -10.27 7.84 -32.26
N VAL A 548 -9.04 7.35 -32.18
CA VAL A 548 -7.98 7.86 -31.32
C VAL A 548 -6.93 8.55 -32.17
#